data_a940c429796a06a74a64463eaa9ca0cd
#
_entry.id   a940c429796a06a74a64463eaa9ca0cd
#
_cell.length_a   1.000
_cell.length_b   1.000
_cell.length_c   1.000
_cell.angle_alpha   90.00
_cell.angle_beta   90.00
_cell.angle_gamma   90.00
#
_symmetry.space_group_name_H-M   'P 1'
#
loop_
_entity.id
_entity.type
_entity.pdbx_description
1 polymer ?
#
loop_
_entity_poly.entity_id
_entity_poly.type
_entity_poly.pdbx_seq_one_letter_code
_entity_poly.pdbx_strand_id
1 'polypeptide(L)'
;MMVQPAADYPGSMPPHQMDVSARTRTTVSEAKRYTKFVGVMKRVLMIAALLLLGAVLAYSLAPRRRGHVAIGFQNLGVVNNDLAMIKPKLTGSDTKGSPYLVTADLAIQDARNTKHVKLKNVAADLTTKTGGWINIDAPSGFLAADTHKLNLYGAVSMFTDKGYEAHTSLAYIDLANGIVIGPHYVRGQGPLGTFVADKFRVEKPKVCAPKKPAAAAAQQLAKCVAAGVAADPRIYLYGNVHMILYEKKKTKKK
;
A
#
# COMPACT_ATOMS: atom_id res chain seq x y z
N MET A 1 -3.81 96.80 -51.55
CA MET A 1 -2.40 96.94 -51.39
C MET A 1 -1.80 95.55 -51.10
N MET A 2 -0.88 95.10 -51.88
CA MET A 2 0.00 93.95 -51.86
C MET A 2 -0.64 92.53 -51.80
N VAL A 3 -0.69 91.98 -53.00
CA VAL A 3 -0.86 90.56 -53.29
C VAL A 3 0.42 89.84 -52.95
N GLN A 4 0.33 88.72 -52.25
CA GLN A 4 1.42 87.83 -52.09
C GLN A 4 1.14 86.48 -52.78
N PRO A 5 2.06 85.95 -53.57
CA PRO A 5 1.80 84.81 -54.44
C PRO A 5 1.78 83.48 -53.73
N ALA A 6 1.05 82.58 -54.30
CA ALA A 6 0.91 81.18 -53.89
C ALA A 6 2.25 80.43 -53.92
N ALA A 7 2.53 79.69 -52.84
CA ALA A 7 3.65 78.74 -52.80
C ALA A 7 3.25 77.46 -53.52
N ASP A 8 4.11 77.10 -54.40
CA ASP A 8 4.15 75.90 -55.22
C ASP A 8 4.35 74.61 -54.30
N TYR A 9 3.47 73.62 -54.42
CA TYR A 9 3.64 72.33 -53.84
C TYR A 9 4.14 71.36 -54.91
N PRO A 10 5.38 70.85 -54.77
CA PRO A 10 5.84 69.80 -55.64
C PRO A 10 5.46 68.44 -55.08
N GLY A 11 5.02 67.55 -55.92
CA GLY A 11 5.19 66.14 -55.74
C GLY A 11 3.93 65.31 -55.47
N SER A 12 3.19 65.07 -56.52
CA SER A 12 2.35 63.87 -56.59
C SER A 12 3.22 62.64 -56.60
N MET A 13 3.18 61.86 -55.49
CA MET A 13 3.77 60.51 -55.46
C MET A 13 2.99 59.60 -56.43
N PRO A 14 3.64 58.80 -57.24
CA PRO A 14 2.96 57.82 -58.07
C PRO A 14 2.31 56.73 -57.18
N PRO A 15 1.20 56.15 -57.61
CA PRO A 15 0.52 55.10 -56.86
C PRO A 15 1.43 53.87 -56.82
N HIS A 16 1.74 53.43 -55.60
CA HIS A 16 2.38 52.15 -55.37
C HIS A 16 1.50 51.05 -55.97
N GLN A 17 1.86 50.57 -57.13
CA GLN A 17 1.34 49.31 -57.66
C GLN A 17 1.85 48.20 -56.71
N MET A 18 0.96 47.69 -55.86
CA MET A 18 1.20 46.42 -55.18
C MET A 18 1.25 45.33 -56.24
N ASP A 19 2.47 44.85 -56.50
CA ASP A 19 2.70 43.72 -57.37
C ASP A 19 2.25 42.41 -56.62
N VAL A 20 0.99 42.02 -56.85
CA VAL A 20 0.31 40.85 -56.27
C VAL A 20 0.72 39.57 -57.00
N SER A 21 1.73 39.61 -57.86
CA SER A 21 2.14 38.47 -58.71
C SER A 21 3.25 37.60 -58.15
N ALA A 22 3.73 37.81 -56.90
CA ALA A 22 4.62 36.88 -56.24
C ALA A 22 3.84 35.69 -55.66
N ARG A 23 3.00 35.03 -56.46
CA ARG A 23 2.57 33.66 -56.17
C ARG A 23 3.80 32.78 -56.26
N THR A 24 4.41 32.47 -55.11
CA THR A 24 5.35 31.35 -54.99
C THR A 24 4.65 30.12 -55.56
N ARG A 25 5.05 29.71 -56.76
CA ARG A 25 4.70 28.40 -57.33
C ARG A 25 5.36 27.35 -56.47
N THR A 26 4.68 26.92 -55.40
CA THR A 26 5.00 25.68 -54.70
C THR A 26 4.88 24.56 -55.73
N THR A 27 6.01 23.99 -56.08
CA THR A 27 6.08 22.91 -57.08
C THR A 27 5.22 21.74 -56.56
N VAL A 28 4.43 21.18 -57.47
CA VAL A 28 3.49 20.05 -57.18
C VAL A 28 4.20 18.87 -56.50
N SER A 29 5.52 18.77 -56.66
CA SER A 29 6.37 17.77 -55.99
C SER A 29 6.52 18.00 -54.49
N GLU A 30 6.59 19.25 -54.01
CA GLU A 30 6.69 19.58 -52.59
C GLU A 30 5.35 19.38 -51.88
N ALA A 31 4.25 19.73 -52.53
CA ALA A 31 2.91 19.47 -52.02
C ALA A 31 2.63 17.95 -51.84
N LYS A 32 3.08 17.12 -52.77
CA LYS A 32 2.96 15.66 -52.70
C LYS A 32 3.82 15.04 -51.57
N ARG A 33 4.99 15.60 -51.29
CA ARG A 33 5.85 15.16 -50.17
C ARG A 33 5.22 15.52 -48.83
N TYR A 34 4.69 16.73 -48.72
CA TYR A 34 3.99 17.20 -47.50
C TYR A 34 2.74 16.36 -47.20
N THR A 35 1.93 16.05 -48.22
CA THR A 35 0.73 15.21 -48.03
C THR A 35 1.05 13.78 -47.61
N LYS A 36 2.13 13.19 -48.15
CA LYS A 36 2.62 11.87 -47.69
C LYS A 36 3.13 11.94 -46.25
N PHE A 37 3.89 12.98 -45.90
CA PHE A 37 4.39 13.20 -44.53
C PHE A 37 3.25 13.35 -43.53
N VAL A 38 2.25 14.15 -43.84
CA VAL A 38 1.04 14.31 -43.00
C VAL A 38 0.27 13.00 -42.86
N GLY A 39 0.17 12.21 -43.93
CA GLY A 39 -0.48 10.89 -43.91
C GLY A 39 0.26 9.88 -43.02
N VAL A 40 1.58 9.87 -43.04
CA VAL A 40 2.42 9.03 -42.17
C VAL A 40 2.33 9.53 -40.74
N MET A 41 2.42 10.83 -40.50
CA MET A 41 2.32 11.44 -39.18
C MET A 41 1.00 11.14 -38.52
N LYS A 42 -0.11 11.20 -39.27
CA LYS A 42 -1.44 10.83 -38.77
C LYS A 42 -1.51 9.37 -38.31
N ARG A 43 -0.91 8.45 -39.07
CA ARG A 43 -0.87 7.02 -38.68
C ARG A 43 0.00 6.79 -37.45
N VAL A 44 1.18 7.42 -37.39
CA VAL A 44 2.08 7.33 -36.23
C VAL A 44 1.42 7.87 -34.98
N LEU A 45 0.74 9.02 -35.05
CA LEU A 45 -0.01 9.59 -33.93
C LEU A 45 -1.14 8.67 -33.46
N MET A 46 -1.87 8.05 -34.40
CA MET A 46 -2.93 7.11 -34.06
C MET A 46 -2.40 5.86 -33.36
N ILE A 47 -1.28 5.31 -33.84
CA ILE A 47 -0.61 4.16 -33.22
C ILE A 47 -0.06 4.54 -31.85
N ALA A 48 0.57 5.71 -31.71
CA ALA A 48 1.09 6.21 -30.44
C ALA A 48 -0.05 6.41 -29.40
N ALA A 49 -1.19 6.96 -29.81
CA ALA A 49 -2.36 7.12 -28.95
C ALA A 49 -2.91 5.76 -28.49
N LEU A 50 -3.00 4.77 -29.39
CA LEU A 50 -3.43 3.41 -29.06
C LEU A 50 -2.47 2.71 -28.09
N LEU A 51 -1.16 2.88 -28.29
CA LEU A 51 -0.14 2.34 -27.38
C LEU A 51 -0.22 3.00 -26.00
N LEU A 52 -0.42 4.32 -25.93
CA LEU A 52 -0.59 5.05 -24.68
C LEU A 52 -1.86 4.58 -23.94
N LEU A 53 -2.96 4.44 -24.66
CA LEU A 53 -4.21 3.93 -24.10
C LEU A 53 -4.05 2.50 -23.59
N GLY A 54 -3.39 1.64 -24.37
CA GLY A 54 -3.06 0.27 -23.97
C GLY A 54 -2.15 0.20 -22.75
N ALA A 55 -1.14 1.08 -22.66
CA ALA A 55 -0.26 1.17 -21.49
C ALA A 55 -1.00 1.63 -20.24
N VAL A 56 -1.91 2.60 -20.36
CA VAL A 56 -2.75 3.07 -19.24
C VAL A 56 -3.70 1.97 -18.77
N LEU A 57 -4.32 1.25 -19.70
CA LEU A 57 -5.19 0.11 -19.37
C LEU A 57 -4.40 -1.04 -18.73
N ALA A 58 -3.23 -1.38 -19.26
CA ALA A 58 -2.36 -2.41 -18.69
C ALA A 58 -1.88 -2.01 -17.28
N TYR A 59 -1.53 -0.73 -17.07
CA TYR A 59 -1.17 -0.19 -15.76
C TYR A 59 -2.35 -0.19 -14.78
N SER A 60 -3.56 0.10 -15.26
CA SER A 60 -4.78 0.08 -14.45
C SER A 60 -5.22 -1.33 -14.04
N LEU A 61 -5.04 -2.31 -14.94
CA LEU A 61 -5.39 -3.72 -14.71
C LEU A 61 -4.28 -4.49 -14.00
N ALA A 62 -3.05 -3.96 -13.95
CA ALA A 62 -1.96 -4.59 -13.20
C ALA A 62 -2.33 -4.69 -11.72
N PRO A 63 -2.36 -5.89 -11.13
CA PRO A 63 -2.70 -6.05 -9.72
C PRO A 63 -1.64 -5.31 -8.89
N ARG A 64 -2.05 -4.19 -8.30
CA ARG A 64 -1.20 -3.42 -7.37
C ARG A 64 -1.00 -4.24 -6.10
N ARG A 65 -0.03 -5.14 -6.12
CA ARG A 65 0.38 -5.95 -4.95
C ARG A 65 1.19 -5.14 -3.92
N ARG A 66 1.28 -3.84 -4.05
CA ARG A 66 1.97 -2.99 -3.07
C ARG A 66 0.95 -2.58 -2.02
N GLY A 67 1.05 -3.20 -0.83
CA GLY A 67 0.39 -2.66 0.35
C GLY A 67 0.80 -1.18 0.50
N HIS A 68 -0.16 -0.29 0.44
CA HIS A 68 0.10 1.12 0.70
C HIS A 68 0.35 1.28 2.20
N VAL A 69 1.58 1.65 2.54
CA VAL A 69 1.95 2.04 3.91
C VAL A 69 1.77 3.55 3.99
N ALA A 70 0.81 4.00 4.78
CA ALA A 70 0.63 5.40 5.09
C ALA A 70 1.13 5.67 6.51
N ILE A 71 2.02 6.64 6.66
CA ILE A 71 2.56 7.08 7.95
C ILE A 71 1.91 8.42 8.27
N GLY A 72 1.08 8.45 9.30
CA GLY A 72 0.54 9.68 9.88
C GLY A 72 1.22 9.99 11.21
N PHE A 73 1.42 11.25 11.53
CA PHE A 73 1.95 11.70 12.83
C PHE A 73 1.30 13.02 13.22
N GLN A 74 1.20 13.27 14.52
CA GLN A 74 0.59 14.50 15.03
C GLN A 74 1.60 15.66 15.15
N ASN A 75 2.83 15.37 15.59
CA ASN A 75 3.88 16.35 15.75
C ASN A 75 5.25 15.76 15.40
N LEU A 76 6.12 16.60 14.82
CA LEU A 76 7.53 16.32 14.57
C LEU A 76 8.36 17.03 15.63
N GLY A 77 9.32 16.33 16.19
CA GLY A 77 10.32 16.87 17.11
C GLY A 77 11.70 16.33 16.79
N VAL A 78 12.72 16.88 17.40
CA VAL A 78 14.10 16.37 17.33
C VAL A 78 14.53 15.96 18.73
N VAL A 79 14.93 14.69 18.88
CA VAL A 79 15.44 14.13 20.14
C VAL A 79 16.84 13.60 19.87
N ASN A 80 17.85 14.17 20.54
CA ASN A 80 19.26 13.79 20.37
C ASN A 80 19.74 13.75 18.91
N ASN A 81 19.38 14.77 18.11
CA ASN A 81 19.71 14.87 16.68
C ASN A 81 19.01 13.84 15.77
N ASP A 82 18.16 12.98 16.30
CA ASP A 82 17.31 12.05 15.55
C ASP A 82 15.92 12.65 15.38
N LEU A 83 15.29 12.38 14.23
CA LEU A 83 13.92 12.82 13.96
C LEU A 83 12.96 12.00 14.83
N ALA A 84 12.22 12.66 15.70
CA ALA A 84 11.23 12.06 16.57
C ALA A 84 9.82 12.42 16.14
N MET A 85 8.94 11.42 16.12
CA MET A 85 7.51 11.58 15.85
C MET A 85 6.71 11.24 17.11
N ILE A 86 5.81 12.12 17.50
CA ILE A 86 4.90 11.92 18.64
C ILE A 86 3.61 11.33 18.13
N LYS A 87 3.15 10.27 18.79
CA LYS A 87 1.95 9.51 18.44
C LYS A 87 1.88 9.10 16.96
N PRO A 88 2.94 8.45 16.44
CA PRO A 88 2.95 8.00 15.06
C PRO A 88 1.87 6.96 14.82
N LYS A 89 1.32 6.98 13.60
CA LYS A 89 0.37 6.01 13.07
C LYS A 89 0.90 5.44 11.77
N LEU A 90 1.10 4.14 11.71
CA LEU A 90 1.47 3.42 10.50
C LEU A 90 0.29 2.55 10.07
N THR A 91 -0.31 2.87 8.95
CA THR A 91 -1.39 2.07 8.37
C THR A 91 -0.92 1.38 7.10
N GLY A 92 -1.37 0.17 6.88
CA GLY A 92 -1.04 -0.58 5.70
C GLY A 92 -1.95 -1.78 5.49
N SER A 93 -1.65 -2.58 4.49
CA SER A 93 -2.29 -3.86 4.28
C SER A 93 -1.25 -4.95 3.98
N ASP A 94 -1.56 -6.16 4.40
CA ASP A 94 -0.74 -7.31 4.08
C ASP A 94 -0.85 -7.70 2.60
N THR A 95 -0.04 -8.66 2.15
CA THR A 95 -0.06 -9.17 0.77
C THR A 95 -1.42 -9.76 0.35
N LYS A 96 -2.29 -10.05 1.30
CA LYS A 96 -3.66 -10.54 1.08
C LYS A 96 -4.72 -9.44 1.15
N GLY A 97 -4.31 -8.18 1.39
CA GLY A 97 -5.18 -7.02 1.50
C GLY A 97 -5.90 -6.89 2.86
N SER A 98 -5.44 -7.58 3.92
CA SER A 98 -5.94 -7.38 5.27
C SER A 98 -5.30 -6.15 5.89
N PRO A 99 -6.07 -5.21 6.46
CA PRO A 99 -5.51 -4.00 7.03
C PRO A 99 -4.75 -4.28 8.34
N TYR A 100 -3.73 -3.47 8.59
CA TYR A 100 -3.07 -3.38 9.88
C TYR A 100 -2.84 -1.93 10.27
N LEU A 101 -2.80 -1.68 11.55
CA LEU A 101 -2.50 -0.39 12.17
C LEU A 101 -1.44 -0.59 13.23
N VAL A 102 -0.35 0.16 13.17
CA VAL A 102 0.66 0.21 14.22
C VAL A 102 0.71 1.63 14.76
N THR A 103 0.56 1.78 16.07
CA THR A 103 0.64 3.04 16.78
C THR A 103 1.75 2.98 17.83
N ALA A 104 2.28 4.11 18.24
CA ALA A 104 3.19 4.22 19.37
C ALA A 104 3.07 5.59 20.03
N ASP A 105 3.59 5.75 21.24
CA ASP A 105 3.66 7.07 21.89
C ASP A 105 4.78 7.91 21.29
N LEU A 106 5.91 7.27 20.98
CA LEU A 106 7.08 7.93 20.42
C LEU A 106 7.75 7.01 19.39
N ALA A 107 8.12 7.59 18.25
CA ALA A 107 8.97 6.95 17.26
C ALA A 107 10.22 7.79 17.02
N ILE A 108 11.39 7.18 17.10
CA ILE A 108 12.68 7.80 16.86
C ILE A 108 13.28 7.14 15.62
N GLN A 109 13.47 7.94 14.59
CA GLN A 109 14.02 7.47 13.32
C GLN A 109 15.55 7.43 13.42
N ASP A 110 16.16 6.36 12.93
CA ASP A 110 17.62 6.23 12.90
C ASP A 110 18.21 7.19 11.84
N ALA A 111 19.13 8.05 12.24
CA ALA A 111 19.77 9.01 11.35
C ALA A 111 20.57 8.36 10.20
N ARG A 112 21.07 7.13 10.40
CA ARG A 112 21.82 6.37 9.38
C ARG A 112 20.92 5.62 8.42
N ASN A 113 19.75 5.19 8.89
CA ASN A 113 18.77 4.48 8.09
C ASN A 113 17.36 4.96 8.43
N THR A 114 16.87 5.89 7.65
CA THR A 114 15.54 6.51 7.83
C THR A 114 14.36 5.54 7.74
N LYS A 115 14.60 4.31 7.28
CA LYS A 115 13.58 3.23 7.25
C LYS A 115 13.54 2.42 8.55
N HIS A 116 14.48 2.63 9.44
CA HIS A 116 14.55 2.01 10.75
C HIS A 116 14.03 2.96 11.82
N VAL A 117 13.08 2.52 12.60
CA VAL A 117 12.39 3.34 13.60
C VAL A 117 12.31 2.59 14.92
N LYS A 118 12.82 3.20 15.98
CA LYS A 118 12.64 2.74 17.36
C LYS A 118 11.32 3.28 17.90
N LEU A 119 10.53 2.43 18.50
CA LEU A 119 9.19 2.73 18.99
C LEU A 119 9.11 2.56 20.51
N LYS A 120 8.34 3.41 21.17
CA LYS A 120 7.99 3.29 22.61
C LYS A 120 6.49 3.15 22.76
N ASN A 121 6.04 2.26 23.64
CA ASN A 121 4.63 1.94 23.92
C ASN A 121 3.88 1.67 22.61
N VAL A 122 4.17 0.51 22.03
CA VAL A 122 3.67 0.11 20.72
C VAL A 122 2.39 -0.67 20.87
N ALA A 123 1.39 -0.33 20.07
CA ALA A 123 0.19 -1.14 19.85
C ALA A 123 0.06 -1.46 18.35
N ALA A 124 -0.11 -2.74 18.05
CA ALA A 124 -0.27 -3.23 16.68
C ALA A 124 -1.60 -3.98 16.55
N ASP A 125 -2.47 -3.46 15.69
CA ASP A 125 -3.77 -4.05 15.37
C ASP A 125 -3.71 -4.70 14.00
N LEU A 126 -3.93 -6.00 13.94
CA LEU A 126 -3.98 -6.77 12.70
C LEU A 126 -5.39 -7.29 12.48
N THR A 127 -6.00 -6.91 11.38
CA THR A 127 -7.35 -7.38 11.04
C THR A 127 -7.27 -8.49 9.99
N THR A 128 -8.14 -9.49 10.12
CA THR A 128 -8.30 -10.53 9.12
C THR A 128 -9.39 -10.14 8.11
N LYS A 129 -9.41 -10.74 6.92
CA LYS A 129 -10.47 -10.49 5.90
C LYS A 129 -11.88 -10.82 6.39
N THR A 130 -12.00 -11.66 7.38
CA THR A 130 -13.28 -12.11 7.96
C THR A 130 -13.74 -11.24 9.12
N GLY A 131 -13.03 -10.14 9.39
CA GLY A 131 -13.36 -9.21 10.48
C GLY A 131 -12.75 -9.57 11.83
N GLY A 132 -12.10 -10.73 11.96
CA GLY A 132 -11.35 -11.06 13.18
C GLY A 132 -10.17 -10.11 13.37
N TRP A 133 -9.81 -9.83 14.64
CA TRP A 133 -8.70 -8.94 14.96
C TRP A 133 -7.73 -9.59 15.95
N ILE A 134 -6.49 -9.14 15.89
CA ILE A 134 -5.41 -9.46 16.81
C ILE A 134 -4.78 -8.13 17.22
N ASN A 135 -4.82 -7.82 18.50
CA ASN A 135 -4.14 -6.68 19.10
C ASN A 135 -2.86 -7.18 19.79
N ILE A 136 -1.77 -6.45 19.64
CA ILE A 136 -0.48 -6.78 20.25
C ILE A 136 0.13 -5.51 20.82
N ASP A 137 0.39 -5.51 22.13
CA ASP A 137 0.98 -4.39 22.85
C ASP A 137 2.37 -4.73 23.37
N ALA A 138 3.26 -3.74 23.37
CA ALA A 138 4.61 -3.89 23.92
C ALA A 138 5.19 -2.54 24.39
N PRO A 139 6.01 -2.52 25.44
CA PRO A 139 6.65 -1.28 25.91
C PRO A 139 7.68 -0.72 24.93
N SER A 140 8.25 -1.53 24.05
CA SER A 140 9.22 -1.09 23.05
C SER A 140 9.17 -1.94 21.80
N GLY A 141 9.54 -1.31 20.66
CA GLY A 141 9.57 -1.97 19.37
C GLY A 141 10.62 -1.38 18.43
N PHE A 142 10.90 -2.14 17.39
CA PHE A 142 11.77 -1.74 16.29
C PHE A 142 11.08 -2.08 14.97
N LEU A 143 10.79 -1.05 14.19
CA LEU A 143 10.15 -1.17 12.88
C LEU A 143 11.20 -1.02 11.78
N ALA A 144 11.32 -2.01 10.91
CA ALA A 144 12.03 -1.94 9.64
C ALA A 144 10.99 -1.77 8.52
N ALA A 145 10.77 -0.53 8.10
CA ALA A 145 9.69 -0.18 7.17
C ALA A 145 9.93 -0.72 5.75
N ASP A 146 11.19 -0.91 5.35
CA ASP A 146 11.59 -1.49 4.06
C ASP A 146 11.23 -2.98 3.93
N THR A 147 11.38 -3.72 5.02
CA THR A 147 11.10 -5.17 5.08
C THR A 147 9.73 -5.48 5.68
N HIS A 148 8.97 -4.48 6.11
CA HIS A 148 7.66 -4.62 6.77
C HIS A 148 7.73 -5.53 8.01
N LYS A 149 8.84 -5.45 8.76
CA LYS A 149 9.06 -6.23 9.98
C LYS A 149 8.98 -5.34 11.19
N LEU A 150 8.25 -5.79 12.19
CA LEU A 150 8.11 -5.14 13.48
C LEU A 150 8.57 -6.13 14.57
N ASN A 151 9.59 -5.75 15.32
CA ASN A 151 10.10 -6.51 16.45
C ASN A 151 9.63 -5.84 17.74
N LEU A 152 9.00 -6.59 18.63
CA LEU A 152 8.47 -6.12 19.90
C LEU A 152 9.22 -6.73 21.06
N TYR A 153 9.55 -5.92 22.04
CA TYR A 153 10.42 -6.28 23.17
C TYR A 153 9.79 -5.93 24.52
N GLY A 154 10.08 -6.72 25.53
CA GLY A 154 9.66 -6.53 26.90
C GLY A 154 8.43 -7.36 27.24
N ALA A 155 7.47 -6.77 27.95
CA ALA A 155 6.21 -7.46 28.26
C ALA A 155 5.25 -7.36 27.06
N VAL A 156 5.39 -8.26 26.10
CA VAL A 156 4.52 -8.33 24.92
C VAL A 156 3.25 -9.06 25.29
N SER A 157 2.10 -8.41 25.12
CA SER A 157 0.76 -8.97 25.34
C SER A 157 0.03 -9.05 24.00
N MET A 158 -0.66 -10.16 23.76
CA MET A 158 -1.45 -10.39 22.55
C MET A 158 -2.86 -10.77 22.92
N PHE A 159 -3.84 -10.13 22.28
CA PHE A 159 -5.27 -10.39 22.45
C PHE A 159 -5.93 -10.67 21.11
N THR A 160 -6.95 -11.52 21.09
CA THR A 160 -7.73 -11.80 19.89
C THR A 160 -9.22 -11.62 20.14
N ASP A 161 -9.98 -11.38 19.08
CA ASP A 161 -11.45 -11.32 19.08
C ASP A 161 -12.12 -12.57 19.64
N LYS A 162 -11.42 -13.70 19.63
CA LYS A 162 -11.92 -14.98 20.17
C LYS A 162 -11.60 -15.21 21.63
N GLY A 163 -11.10 -14.19 22.32
CA GLY A 163 -10.78 -14.27 23.74
C GLY A 163 -9.53 -15.06 24.07
N TYR A 164 -8.63 -15.25 23.10
CA TYR A 164 -7.29 -15.76 23.41
C TYR A 164 -6.40 -14.60 23.82
N GLU A 165 -5.66 -14.82 24.89
CA GLU A 165 -4.65 -13.92 25.44
C GLU A 165 -3.32 -14.67 25.53
N ALA A 166 -2.22 -14.01 25.19
CA ALA A 166 -0.89 -14.58 25.33
C ALA A 166 0.13 -13.52 25.73
N HIS A 167 1.11 -13.92 26.55
CA HIS A 167 2.19 -13.07 27.04
C HIS A 167 3.54 -13.71 26.74
N THR A 168 4.47 -12.88 26.24
CA THR A 168 5.85 -13.28 25.98
C THR A 168 6.80 -12.09 26.19
N SER A 169 8.10 -12.33 26.18
CA SER A 169 9.10 -11.24 26.25
C SER A 169 9.55 -10.70 24.90
N LEU A 170 9.26 -11.41 23.80
CA LEU A 170 9.74 -11.07 22.47
C LEU A 170 8.77 -11.59 21.41
N ALA A 171 8.43 -10.73 20.46
CA ALA A 171 7.63 -11.11 19.30
C ALA A 171 8.16 -10.47 18.02
N TYR A 172 8.26 -11.23 16.95
CA TYR A 172 8.59 -10.79 15.61
C TYR A 172 7.33 -10.84 14.74
N ILE A 173 6.97 -9.71 14.17
CA ILE A 173 5.77 -9.57 13.33
C ILE A 173 6.21 -9.27 11.90
N ASP A 174 5.81 -10.12 10.97
CA ASP A 174 5.88 -9.86 9.54
C ASP A 174 4.55 -9.25 9.09
N LEU A 175 4.52 -7.93 8.96
CA LEU A 175 3.32 -7.18 8.59
C LEU A 175 2.86 -7.50 7.16
N ALA A 176 3.79 -7.83 6.27
CA ALA A 176 3.48 -8.17 4.89
C ALA A 176 2.74 -9.52 4.78
N ASN A 177 3.15 -10.51 5.56
CA ASN A 177 2.57 -11.85 5.53
C ASN A 177 1.54 -12.09 6.64
N GLY A 178 1.49 -11.21 7.65
CA GLY A 178 0.63 -11.34 8.83
C GLY A 178 0.99 -12.56 9.67
N ILE A 179 2.29 -12.76 9.87
CA ILE A 179 2.85 -13.84 10.68
C ILE A 179 3.43 -13.23 11.96
N VAL A 180 3.14 -13.85 13.10
CA VAL A 180 3.75 -13.49 14.39
C VAL A 180 4.55 -14.67 14.91
N ILE A 181 5.80 -14.45 15.30
CA ILE A 181 6.71 -15.46 15.83
C ILE A 181 7.20 -15.01 17.20
N GLY A 182 6.99 -15.83 18.23
CA GLY A 182 7.59 -15.67 19.55
C GLY A 182 8.66 -16.72 19.78
N PRO A 183 9.94 -16.36 19.74
CA PRO A 183 11.04 -17.31 19.94
C PRO A 183 11.30 -17.61 21.42
N HIS A 184 10.63 -16.93 22.33
CA HIS A 184 10.78 -17.07 23.77
C HIS A 184 9.53 -17.68 24.39
N TYR A 185 9.68 -18.11 25.66
CA TYR A 185 8.59 -18.64 26.48
C TYR A 185 7.32 -17.80 26.37
N VAL A 186 6.22 -18.50 26.15
CA VAL A 186 4.89 -17.92 26.05
C VAL A 186 3.96 -18.64 27.03
N ARG A 187 3.13 -17.86 27.68
CA ARG A 187 1.97 -18.34 28.42
C ARG A 187 0.72 -17.67 27.88
N GLY A 188 -0.35 -18.42 27.80
CA GLY A 188 -1.60 -17.86 27.32
C GLY A 188 -2.80 -18.60 27.88
N GLN A 189 -3.94 -17.95 27.69
CA GLN A 189 -5.24 -18.47 28.05
C GLN A 189 -6.26 -18.18 26.96
N GLY A 190 -7.34 -18.93 26.98
CA GLY A 190 -8.43 -18.74 26.05
C GLY A 190 -9.66 -19.56 26.43
N PRO A 191 -10.70 -19.53 25.60
CA PRO A 191 -11.95 -20.22 25.88
C PRO A 191 -11.83 -21.74 26.04
N LEU A 192 -10.75 -22.33 25.49
CA LEU A 192 -10.51 -23.76 25.54
C LEU A 192 -9.63 -24.20 26.72
N GLY A 193 -8.91 -23.27 27.35
CA GLY A 193 -7.98 -23.61 28.42
C GLY A 193 -6.81 -22.64 28.53
N THR A 194 -5.79 -23.04 29.28
CA THR A 194 -4.52 -22.34 29.41
C THR A 194 -3.42 -23.13 28.74
N PHE A 195 -2.38 -22.45 28.26
CA PHE A 195 -1.23 -23.07 27.65
C PHE A 195 0.07 -22.37 28.01
N VAL A 196 1.14 -23.11 28.01
CA VAL A 196 2.53 -22.61 28.04
C VAL A 196 3.34 -23.35 26.99
N ALA A 197 4.33 -22.69 26.42
CA ALA A 197 5.25 -23.25 25.44
C ALA A 197 6.57 -22.47 25.42
N ASP A 198 7.63 -23.07 24.89
CA ASP A 198 8.92 -22.38 24.74
C ASP A 198 8.90 -21.37 23.59
N LYS A 199 8.11 -21.65 22.54
CA LYS A 199 8.01 -20.82 21.32
C LYS A 199 6.60 -20.92 20.74
N PHE A 200 6.22 -19.89 20.01
CA PHE A 200 4.96 -19.91 19.29
C PHE A 200 5.07 -19.27 17.89
N ARG A 201 4.15 -19.63 17.04
CA ARG A 201 3.95 -19.02 15.73
C ARG A 201 2.47 -18.89 15.44
N VAL A 202 2.05 -17.68 15.10
CA VAL A 202 0.69 -17.39 14.66
C VAL A 202 0.72 -17.08 13.17
N GLU A 203 -0.11 -17.77 12.41
CA GLU A 203 -0.26 -17.52 10.98
C GLU A 203 -1.70 -17.19 10.66
N LYS A 204 -1.88 -16.22 9.77
CA LYS A 204 -3.22 -15.99 9.21
C LYS A 204 -3.67 -17.22 8.43
N PRO A 205 -4.97 -17.54 8.45
CA PRO A 205 -5.47 -18.69 7.72
C PRO A 205 -5.13 -18.58 6.24
N LYS A 206 -4.72 -19.69 5.66
CA LYS A 206 -4.59 -19.78 4.20
C LYS A 206 -6.00 -19.67 3.62
N VAL A 207 -6.33 -18.51 3.08
CA VAL A 207 -7.57 -18.38 2.31
C VAL A 207 -7.51 -19.39 1.18
N CYS A 208 -8.54 -20.21 1.03
CA CYS A 208 -8.70 -21.09 -0.13
C CYS A 208 -8.72 -20.22 -1.39
N ALA A 209 -7.55 -20.00 -1.98
CA ALA A 209 -7.45 -19.37 -3.29
C ALA A 209 -7.83 -20.41 -4.34
N PRO A 210 -8.88 -20.19 -5.14
CA PRO A 210 -9.24 -21.11 -6.19
C PRO A 210 -8.12 -21.16 -7.24
N LYS A 211 -7.51 -22.30 -7.41
CA LYS A 211 -6.49 -22.56 -8.46
C LYS A 211 -7.09 -22.82 -9.85
N LYS A 212 -8.42 -22.65 -10.05
CA LYS A 212 -9.14 -23.04 -11.25
C LYS A 212 -10.03 -21.91 -11.79
N PRO A 213 -10.44 -21.94 -13.08
CA PRO A 213 -11.26 -20.90 -13.71
C PRO A 213 -12.62 -20.68 -13.01
N ALA A 214 -13.18 -19.49 -13.17
CA ALA A 214 -14.24 -18.89 -12.35
C ALA A 214 -15.44 -19.77 -11.96
N ALA A 215 -15.91 -20.64 -12.82
CA ALA A 215 -17.09 -21.48 -12.54
C ALA A 215 -16.82 -22.61 -11.51
N ALA A 216 -15.61 -23.18 -11.49
CA ALA A 216 -15.20 -24.17 -10.50
C ALA A 216 -14.70 -23.55 -9.18
N ALA A 217 -14.38 -22.25 -9.20
CA ALA A 217 -13.89 -21.50 -8.06
C ALA A 217 -14.98 -21.30 -6.99
N ALA A 218 -16.22 -21.05 -7.40
CA ALA A 218 -17.33 -20.84 -6.47
C ALA A 218 -17.67 -22.10 -5.68
N GLN A 219 -17.65 -23.28 -6.32
CA GLN A 219 -17.91 -24.56 -5.65
C GLN A 219 -16.76 -24.95 -4.71
N GLN A 220 -15.51 -24.64 -5.09
CA GLN A 220 -14.35 -24.89 -4.23
C GLN A 220 -14.33 -23.98 -3.01
N LEU A 221 -14.73 -22.70 -3.18
CA LEU A 221 -14.87 -21.73 -2.09
C LEU A 221 -15.98 -22.18 -1.11
N ALA A 222 -17.13 -22.61 -1.63
CA ALA A 222 -18.23 -23.14 -0.83
C ALA A 222 -17.83 -24.41 -0.04
N LYS A 223 -17.09 -25.33 -0.65
CA LYS A 223 -16.55 -26.52 0.04
C LYS A 223 -15.52 -26.16 1.12
N CYS A 224 -14.69 -25.15 0.90
CA CYS A 224 -13.73 -24.68 1.90
C CYS A 224 -14.41 -23.99 3.09
N VAL A 225 -15.46 -23.21 2.83
CA VAL A 225 -16.28 -22.57 3.88
C VAL A 225 -17.04 -23.64 4.68
N ALA A 226 -17.65 -24.62 4.01
CA ALA A 226 -18.37 -25.73 4.65
C ALA A 226 -17.44 -26.65 5.46
N ALA A 227 -16.17 -26.79 5.06
CA ALA A 227 -15.16 -27.57 5.77
C ALA A 227 -14.56 -26.85 7.00
N GLY A 228 -15.04 -25.65 7.36
CA GLY A 228 -14.52 -24.89 8.50
C GLY A 228 -13.08 -24.39 8.32
N VAL A 229 -12.54 -24.43 7.10
CA VAL A 229 -11.19 -23.94 6.76
C VAL A 229 -11.16 -22.41 6.70
N ALA A 230 -12.28 -21.76 7.04
CA ALA A 230 -12.43 -20.33 7.01
C ALA A 230 -11.92 -19.71 8.33
N ALA A 231 -11.02 -18.81 8.17
CA ALA A 231 -10.92 -17.55 8.90
C ALA A 231 -10.15 -17.48 10.21
N ASP A 232 -9.88 -18.55 10.93
CA ASP A 232 -9.21 -18.43 12.21
C ASP A 232 -7.67 -18.45 12.07
N PRO A 233 -6.95 -17.56 12.78
CA PRO A 233 -5.51 -17.64 12.84
C PRO A 233 -5.11 -18.98 13.45
N ARG A 234 -4.09 -19.63 12.86
CA ARG A 234 -3.54 -20.87 13.39
C ARG A 234 -2.41 -20.54 14.34
N ILE A 235 -2.50 -21.06 15.54
CA ILE A 235 -1.47 -20.93 16.57
C ILE A 235 -0.73 -22.26 16.64
N TYR A 236 0.58 -22.21 16.45
CA TYR A 236 1.48 -23.35 16.59
C TYR A 236 2.33 -23.10 17.83
N LEU A 237 2.38 -24.08 18.72
CA LEU A 237 3.20 -24.08 19.94
C LEU A 237 4.32 -25.09 19.79
N TYR A 238 5.52 -24.74 20.24
CA TYR A 238 6.72 -25.56 20.11
C TYR A 238 7.50 -25.60 21.42
N GLY A 239 8.25 -26.70 21.62
CA GLY A 239 9.07 -26.96 22.79
C GLY A 239 8.27 -27.63 23.89
N ASN A 240 8.52 -27.30 25.16
CA ASN A 240 7.81 -27.85 26.31
C ASN A 240 6.37 -27.33 26.39
N VAL A 241 5.47 -27.93 25.63
CA VAL A 241 4.08 -27.51 25.57
C VAL A 241 3.28 -28.19 26.66
N HIS A 242 2.72 -27.38 27.55
CA HIS A 242 1.73 -27.83 28.55
C HIS A 242 0.42 -27.11 28.30
N MET A 243 -0.66 -27.87 28.21
CA MET A 243 -2.00 -27.32 27.98
C MET A 243 -2.99 -27.94 28.96
N ILE A 244 -3.77 -27.09 29.59
CA ILE A 244 -4.89 -27.48 30.47
C ILE A 244 -6.17 -27.08 29.76
N LEU A 245 -6.95 -28.07 29.36
CA LEU A 245 -8.22 -27.83 28.68
C LEU A 245 -9.38 -27.73 29.70
N TYR A 246 -10.26 -26.77 29.48
CA TYR A 246 -11.49 -26.63 30.30
C TYR A 246 -12.55 -27.59 29.75
N GLU A 247 -13.23 -28.28 30.66
CA GLU A 247 -14.34 -29.15 30.32
C GLU A 247 -15.54 -28.29 29.84
N LYS A 248 -16.02 -28.56 28.64
CA LYS A 248 -17.15 -27.86 28.06
C LYS A 248 -18.42 -28.37 28.73
N LYS A 249 -18.99 -27.62 29.70
CA LYS A 249 -20.33 -27.94 30.28
C LYS A 249 -21.32 -28.08 29.12
N LYS A 250 -21.83 -29.31 28.92
CA LYS A 250 -22.93 -29.57 27.99
C LYS A 250 -24.15 -28.83 28.53
N THR A 251 -24.50 -27.70 27.92
CA THR A 251 -25.78 -27.04 28.20
C THR A 251 -26.87 -27.99 27.71
N LYS A 252 -27.54 -28.71 28.61
CA LYS A 252 -28.78 -29.45 28.29
C LYS A 252 -29.77 -28.43 27.74
N LYS A 253 -30.06 -28.51 26.45
CA LYS A 253 -31.25 -27.84 25.88
C LYS A 253 -32.47 -28.39 26.61
N LYS A 254 -33.15 -27.53 27.34
CA LYS A 254 -34.49 -27.73 27.85
C LYS A 254 -35.48 -27.46 26.73
#